data_6d4a5f3d8f9c6d4318d130920877dc07
#
_entry.id   6d4a5f3d8f9c6d4318d130920877dc07
#
_cell.length_a   1.000
_cell.length_b   1.000
_cell.length_c   1.000
_cell.angle_alpha   90.00
_cell.angle_beta   90.00
_cell.angle_gamma   90.00
#
_symmetry.space_group_name_H-M   'P 1'
#
loop_
_entity.id
_entity.type
_entity.pdbx_description
1 polymer ?
#
loop_
_entity_poly.entity_id
_entity_poly.type
_entity_poly.pdbx_seq_one_letter_code
_entity_poly.pdbx_strand_id
1 'polypeptide(L)'
;MPTILDAFPYYLSIGMTPDDYWHGDVWLTEDFERAHALRNQQKSEEMWLQGLYIYQAFAVALSNAFRRKGAPAQKYTTEPLRVIPLTEAEKAEQAEQERKRVIEYFNNLQKKWDRAKCRVPSAE
;
A
#
# COMPACT_ATOMS: atom_id res chain seq x y z
N MET A 1 13.61 -7.20 -42.08
CA MET A 1 13.20 -5.96 -41.41
C MET A 1 11.67 -5.88 -41.43
N PRO A 2 11.00 -5.65 -40.32
CA PRO A 2 9.55 -5.45 -40.33
C PRO A 2 9.24 -4.21 -41.18
N THR A 3 8.22 -4.32 -42.00
CA THR A 3 7.74 -3.19 -42.81
C THR A 3 6.84 -2.30 -41.98
N ILE A 4 6.59 -1.07 -42.44
CA ILE A 4 5.62 -0.16 -41.78
C ILE A 4 4.23 -0.82 -41.65
N LEU A 5 3.86 -1.65 -42.64
CA LEU A 5 2.61 -2.40 -42.63
C LEU A 5 2.56 -3.48 -41.52
N ASP A 6 3.67 -4.12 -41.22
CA ASP A 6 3.76 -5.12 -40.14
C ASP A 6 3.66 -4.52 -38.76
N ALA A 7 4.07 -3.27 -38.59
CA ALA A 7 3.98 -2.53 -37.32
C ALA A 7 2.59 -1.95 -37.05
N PHE A 8 1.78 -1.71 -38.09
CA PHE A 8 0.48 -1.07 -37.96
C PHE A 8 -0.47 -1.72 -36.94
N PRO A 9 -0.66 -3.07 -36.90
CA PRO A 9 -1.53 -3.70 -35.91
C PRO A 9 -1.07 -3.45 -34.46
N TYR A 10 0.24 -3.37 -34.23
CA TYR A 10 0.79 -3.06 -32.91
C TYR A 10 0.36 -1.66 -32.46
N TYR A 11 0.53 -0.63 -33.29
CA TYR A 11 0.16 0.74 -32.96
C TYR A 11 -1.35 0.90 -32.74
N LEU A 12 -2.17 0.20 -33.52
CA LEU A 12 -3.61 0.15 -33.27
C LEU A 12 -3.93 -0.46 -31.90
N SER A 13 -3.22 -1.53 -31.51
CA SER A 13 -3.45 -2.21 -30.23
C SER A 13 -3.11 -1.35 -29.01
N ILE A 14 -2.19 -0.41 -29.16
CA ILE A 14 -1.81 0.53 -28.09
C ILE A 14 -2.63 1.82 -28.11
N GLY A 15 -3.59 1.96 -29.02
CA GLY A 15 -4.60 3.02 -29.04
C GLY A 15 -4.36 4.11 -30.08
N MET A 16 -3.42 3.94 -31.00
CA MET A 16 -3.20 4.85 -32.12
C MET A 16 -4.31 4.68 -33.16
N THR A 17 -4.83 5.78 -33.70
CA THR A 17 -5.82 5.69 -34.78
C THR A 17 -5.13 5.47 -36.14
N PRO A 18 -5.85 4.90 -37.14
CA PRO A 18 -5.30 4.77 -38.49
C PRO A 18 -4.87 6.11 -39.08
N ASP A 19 -5.59 7.16 -38.78
CA ASP A 19 -5.28 8.52 -39.27
C ASP A 19 -3.99 9.06 -38.64
N ASP A 20 -3.83 8.91 -37.34
CA ASP A 20 -2.59 9.27 -36.65
C ASP A 20 -1.38 8.51 -37.17
N TYR A 21 -1.57 7.21 -37.47
CA TYR A 21 -0.49 6.37 -38.00
C TYR A 21 -0.03 6.76 -39.39
N TRP A 22 -0.97 7.07 -40.30
CA TRP A 22 -0.67 7.33 -41.69
C TRP A 22 -0.40 8.81 -42.01
N HIS A 23 -0.97 9.72 -41.25
CA HIS A 23 -0.96 11.16 -41.50
C HIS A 23 -0.41 11.98 -40.34
N GLY A 24 -0.22 11.35 -39.16
CA GLY A 24 0.30 12.00 -37.96
C GLY A 24 1.81 12.26 -38.05
N ASP A 25 2.33 12.95 -37.05
CA ASP A 25 3.76 13.21 -36.91
C ASP A 25 4.51 11.92 -36.60
N VAL A 26 5.67 11.73 -37.19
CA VAL A 26 6.54 10.57 -36.97
C VAL A 26 6.89 10.37 -35.49
N TRP A 27 7.04 11.45 -34.73
CA TRP A 27 7.32 11.42 -33.30
C TRP A 27 6.15 10.89 -32.45
N LEU A 28 4.95 10.94 -32.98
CA LEU A 28 3.75 10.48 -32.27
C LEU A 28 3.82 8.99 -31.96
N THR A 29 4.45 8.18 -32.79
CA THR A 29 4.67 6.75 -32.56
C THR A 29 5.47 6.49 -31.28
N GLU A 30 6.53 7.25 -31.03
CA GLU A 30 7.34 7.15 -29.81
C GLU A 30 6.54 7.53 -28.55
N ASP A 31 5.69 8.54 -28.64
CA ASP A 31 4.87 8.97 -27.52
C ASP A 31 3.79 7.93 -27.18
N PHE A 32 3.20 7.26 -28.21
CA PHE A 32 2.28 6.15 -27.98
C PHE A 32 2.97 4.96 -27.33
N GLU A 33 4.19 4.61 -27.74
CA GLU A 33 4.98 3.54 -27.11
C GLU A 33 5.33 3.88 -25.66
N ARG A 34 5.77 5.10 -25.37
CA ARG A 34 6.03 5.58 -24.01
C ARG A 34 4.78 5.54 -23.15
N ALA A 35 3.66 6.03 -23.66
CA ALA A 35 2.38 5.98 -22.95
C ALA A 35 1.92 4.55 -22.69
N HIS A 36 2.15 3.62 -23.64
CA HIS A 36 1.87 2.22 -23.45
C HIS A 36 2.75 1.58 -22.38
N ALA A 37 4.04 1.87 -22.38
CA ALA A 37 4.97 1.40 -21.36
C ALA A 37 4.57 1.88 -19.97
N LEU A 38 4.21 3.16 -19.82
CA LEU A 38 3.72 3.72 -18.55
C LEU A 38 2.42 3.04 -18.07
N ARG A 39 1.45 2.81 -18.97
CA ARG A 39 0.22 2.09 -18.63
C ARG A 39 0.49 0.67 -18.16
N ASN A 40 1.44 -0.03 -18.82
CA ASN A 40 1.80 -1.38 -18.41
C ASN A 40 2.50 -1.41 -17.06
N GLN A 41 3.35 -0.43 -16.77
CA GLN A 41 3.96 -0.28 -15.46
C GLN A 41 2.90 -0.06 -14.38
N GLN A 42 1.99 0.91 -14.57
CA GLN A 42 0.90 1.19 -13.63
C GLN A 42 0.05 -0.06 -13.39
N LYS A 43 -0.32 -0.76 -14.46
CA LYS A 43 -1.08 -2.01 -14.35
C LYS A 43 -0.33 -3.09 -13.58
N SER A 44 0.98 -3.21 -13.78
CA SER A 44 1.81 -4.14 -13.03
C SER A 44 1.85 -3.80 -11.54
N GLU A 45 1.98 -2.53 -11.19
CA GLU A 45 1.95 -2.03 -9.81
C GLU A 45 0.58 -2.27 -9.15
N GLU A 46 -0.51 -2.02 -9.87
CA GLU A 46 -1.88 -2.32 -9.40
C GLU A 46 -2.08 -3.82 -9.14
N MET A 47 -1.64 -4.68 -10.05
CA MET A 47 -1.73 -6.13 -9.88
C MET A 47 -0.88 -6.63 -8.71
N TRP A 48 0.30 -6.07 -8.51
CA TRP A 48 1.15 -6.37 -7.37
C TRP A 48 0.47 -5.99 -6.05
N LEU A 49 -0.11 -4.78 -5.98
CA LEU A 49 -0.85 -4.31 -4.82
C LEU A 49 -2.08 -5.20 -4.54
N GLN A 50 -2.81 -5.59 -5.58
CA GLN A 50 -3.92 -6.53 -5.45
C GLN A 50 -3.45 -7.88 -4.89
N GLY A 51 -2.32 -8.39 -5.38
CA GLY A 51 -1.69 -9.61 -4.85
C GLY A 51 -1.36 -9.50 -3.37
N LEU A 52 -0.87 -8.35 -2.93
CA LEU A 52 -0.56 -8.09 -1.52
C LEU A 52 -1.82 -8.12 -0.65
N TYR A 53 -2.93 -7.54 -1.10
CA TYR A 53 -4.22 -7.62 -0.40
C TYR A 53 -4.73 -9.05 -0.28
N ILE A 54 -4.63 -9.84 -1.35
CA ILE A 54 -5.01 -11.26 -1.34
C ILE A 54 -4.14 -12.04 -0.37
N TYR A 55 -2.83 -11.81 -0.39
CA TYR A 55 -1.89 -12.45 0.54
C TYR A 55 -2.23 -12.13 2.00
N GLN A 56 -2.50 -10.87 2.33
CA GLN A 56 -2.88 -10.47 3.68
C GLN A 56 -4.20 -11.10 4.12
N ALA A 57 -5.22 -11.08 3.26
CA ALA A 57 -6.51 -11.71 3.55
C ALA A 57 -6.35 -13.20 3.83
N PHE A 58 -5.53 -13.89 3.04
CA PHE A 58 -5.24 -15.30 3.20
C PHE A 58 -4.47 -15.59 4.49
N ALA A 59 -3.46 -14.78 4.80
CA ALA A 59 -2.69 -14.89 6.04
C ALA A 59 -3.58 -14.73 7.29
N VAL A 60 -4.50 -13.74 7.29
CA VAL A 60 -5.46 -13.54 8.37
C VAL A 60 -6.42 -14.72 8.48
N ALA A 61 -6.94 -15.23 7.37
CA ALA A 61 -7.84 -16.37 7.34
C ALA A 61 -7.17 -17.62 7.90
N LEU A 62 -5.94 -17.95 7.47
CA LEU A 62 -5.17 -19.07 7.97
C LEU A 62 -4.84 -18.91 9.46
N SER A 63 -4.39 -17.74 9.88
CA SER A 63 -4.09 -17.44 11.28
C SER A 63 -5.31 -17.67 12.18
N ASN A 64 -6.49 -17.29 11.71
CA ASN A 64 -7.74 -17.50 12.42
C ASN A 64 -8.19 -18.98 12.42
N ALA A 65 -7.94 -19.71 11.33
CA ALA A 65 -8.28 -21.13 11.23
C ALA A 65 -7.45 -22.00 12.19
N PHE A 66 -6.16 -21.68 12.35
CA PHE A 66 -5.23 -22.44 13.19
C PHE A 66 -5.00 -21.84 14.59
N ARG A 67 -5.78 -20.84 14.97
CA ARG A 67 -5.64 -20.19 16.28
C ARG A 67 -5.94 -21.15 17.43
N ARG A 68 -5.25 -20.95 18.56
CA ARG A 68 -5.57 -21.63 19.81
C ARG A 68 -6.94 -21.20 20.35
N LYS A 69 -7.65 -22.14 20.97
CA LYS A 69 -8.94 -21.89 21.65
C LYS A 69 -8.76 -20.77 22.70
N GLY A 70 -9.50 -19.66 22.56
CA GLY A 70 -9.40 -18.49 23.45
C GLY A 70 -8.47 -17.36 22.99
N ALA A 71 -7.64 -17.55 21.94
CA ALA A 71 -6.85 -16.48 21.38
C ALA A 71 -7.73 -15.49 20.58
N PRO A 72 -7.44 -14.17 20.61
CA PRO A 72 -8.20 -13.19 19.84
C PRO A 72 -8.05 -13.45 18.33
N ALA A 73 -9.14 -13.23 17.58
CA ALA A 73 -9.10 -13.33 16.12
C ALA A 73 -8.34 -12.14 15.54
N GLN A 74 -7.47 -12.40 14.56
CA GLN A 74 -6.86 -11.36 13.76
C GLN A 74 -7.91 -10.73 12.85
N LYS A 75 -7.89 -9.40 12.78
CA LYS A 75 -8.77 -8.64 11.88
C LYS A 75 -8.00 -8.31 10.61
N TYR A 76 -8.70 -8.37 9.49
CA TYR A 76 -8.19 -7.84 8.23
C TYR A 76 -8.08 -6.32 8.31
N THR A 77 -7.12 -5.75 7.58
CA THR A 77 -6.93 -4.30 7.50
C THR A 77 -8.23 -3.61 7.10
N THR A 78 -8.68 -2.63 7.90
CA THR A 78 -9.92 -1.87 7.66
C THR A 78 -9.73 -0.72 6.67
N GLU A 79 -8.47 -0.32 6.45
CA GLU A 79 -8.11 0.77 5.57
C GLU A 79 -7.20 0.28 4.45
N PRO A 80 -7.30 0.86 3.25
CA PRO A 80 -6.43 0.50 2.13
C PRO A 80 -4.98 0.87 2.45
N LEU A 81 -4.04 0.05 1.95
CA LEU A 81 -2.62 0.35 2.02
C LEU A 81 -2.33 1.64 1.26
N ARG A 82 -1.66 2.55 1.91
CA ARG A 82 -1.31 3.82 1.30
C ARG A 82 -0.13 3.61 0.34
N VAL A 83 -0.38 3.82 -0.94
CA VAL A 83 0.63 3.68 -2.00
C VAL A 83 1.47 4.95 -2.13
N ILE A 84 0.87 6.10 -1.82
CA ILE A 84 1.55 7.40 -1.90
C ILE A 84 2.38 7.61 -0.63
N PRO A 85 3.69 7.91 -0.76
CA PRO A 85 4.50 8.22 0.42
C PRO A 85 3.93 9.44 1.16
N LEU A 86 4.02 9.38 2.48
CA LEU A 86 3.59 10.48 3.34
C LEU A 86 4.41 11.75 3.02
N THR A 87 3.71 12.86 2.96
CA THR A 87 4.35 14.17 2.91
C THR A 87 5.12 14.45 4.21
N GLU A 88 6.12 15.32 4.18
CA GLU A 88 6.89 15.66 5.38
C GLU A 88 6.02 16.23 6.52
N ALA A 89 4.97 16.96 6.18
CA ALA A 89 3.98 17.46 7.15
C ALA A 89 3.21 16.31 7.82
N GLU A 90 2.75 15.33 7.05
CA GLU A 90 2.04 14.15 7.58
C GLU A 90 2.94 13.26 8.43
N LYS A 91 4.23 13.12 8.05
CA LYS A 91 5.22 12.39 8.86
C LYS A 91 5.45 13.07 10.21
N ALA A 92 5.53 14.40 10.21
CA ALA A 92 5.69 15.17 11.44
C ALA A 92 4.46 15.03 12.36
N GLU A 93 3.27 15.06 11.78
CA GLU A 93 2.02 14.87 12.54
C GLU A 93 1.90 13.45 13.12
N GLN A 94 2.24 12.43 12.34
CA GLN A 94 2.27 11.05 12.83
C GLN A 94 3.28 10.86 13.96
N ALA A 95 4.50 11.40 13.79
CA ALA A 95 5.52 11.35 14.83
C ALA A 95 5.06 12.03 16.13
N GLU A 96 4.34 13.14 16.03
CA GLU A 96 3.78 13.83 17.20
C GLU A 96 2.65 13.02 17.88
N GLN A 97 1.79 12.39 17.09
CA GLN A 97 0.74 11.51 17.62
C GLN A 97 1.33 10.28 18.31
N GLU A 98 2.32 9.65 17.72
CA GLU A 98 3.04 8.52 18.34
C GLU A 98 3.70 8.93 19.65
N ARG A 99 4.37 10.08 19.65
CA ARG A 99 4.98 10.64 20.86
C ARG A 99 3.96 10.87 21.96
N LYS A 100 2.79 11.41 21.65
CA LYS A 100 1.69 11.59 22.61
C LYS A 100 1.20 10.25 23.17
N ARG A 101 1.04 9.23 22.33
CA ARG A 101 0.64 7.86 22.76
C ARG A 101 1.67 7.24 23.70
N VAL A 102 2.95 7.38 23.39
CA VAL A 102 4.05 6.86 24.20
C VAL A 102 4.06 7.54 25.57
N ILE A 103 3.94 8.87 25.62
CA ILE A 103 3.87 9.64 26.87
C ILE A 103 2.67 9.21 27.72
N GLU A 104 1.50 9.06 27.10
CA GLU A 104 0.29 8.60 27.79
C GLU A 104 0.44 7.18 28.35
N TYR A 105 1.07 6.28 27.58
CA TYR A 105 1.37 4.92 28.03
C TYR A 105 2.28 4.93 29.28
N PHE A 106 3.35 5.72 29.28
CA PHE A 106 4.25 5.84 30.42
C PHE A 106 3.55 6.47 31.64
N ASN A 107 2.75 7.49 31.44
CA ASN A 107 1.97 8.10 32.51
C ASN A 107 0.99 7.09 33.14
N ASN A 108 0.37 6.26 32.33
CA ASN A 108 -0.54 5.21 32.82
C ASN A 108 0.23 4.09 33.55
N LEU A 109 1.41 3.72 33.09
CA LEU A 109 2.30 2.81 33.82
C LEU A 109 2.69 3.38 35.18
N GLN A 110 3.12 4.63 35.23
CA GLN A 110 3.52 5.30 36.48
C GLN A 110 2.36 5.34 37.49
N LYS A 111 1.15 5.69 37.06
CA LYS A 111 -0.06 5.63 37.89
C LYS A 111 -0.33 4.22 38.44
N LYS A 112 -0.10 3.19 37.64
CA LYS A 112 -0.26 1.78 38.10
C LYS A 112 0.80 1.42 39.15
N TRP A 113 2.03 1.85 38.97
CA TRP A 113 3.13 1.62 39.91
C TRP A 113 2.89 2.33 41.23
N ASP A 114 2.45 3.58 41.23
CA ASP A 114 2.17 4.36 42.43
C ASP A 114 1.00 3.72 43.23
N ARG A 115 -0.03 3.22 42.52
CA ARG A 115 -1.13 2.47 43.17
C ARG A 115 -0.66 1.15 43.76
N ALA A 116 0.29 0.46 43.13
CA ALA A 116 0.84 -0.79 43.63
C ALA A 116 1.74 -0.56 44.87
N LYS A 117 2.52 0.52 44.88
CA LYS A 117 3.32 0.91 46.06
C LYS A 117 2.46 1.26 47.27
N CYS A 118 1.31 1.95 47.09
CA CYS A 118 0.39 2.27 48.17
C CYS A 118 -0.34 1.02 48.72
N ARG A 119 -0.22 -0.15 48.07
CA ARG A 119 -0.91 -1.39 48.49
C ARG A 119 -0.02 -2.35 49.29
N VAL A 120 1.27 -2.05 49.46
CA VAL A 120 2.16 -2.84 50.32
C VAL A 120 2.04 -2.27 51.73
N PRO A 121 1.37 -2.96 52.71
CA PRO A 121 1.37 -2.54 54.10
C PRO A 121 2.80 -2.66 54.61
N SER A 122 3.25 -1.63 55.30
CA SER A 122 4.50 -1.66 56.05
C SER A 122 4.46 -2.88 56.98
N ALA A 123 5.29 -3.87 56.72
CA ALA A 123 5.51 -4.94 57.68
C ALA A 123 6.36 -4.33 58.80
N GLU A 124 5.72 -4.07 59.93
CA GLU A 124 6.40 -3.95 61.22
C GLU A 124 6.80 -5.31 61.72
#